data_250583fda058fd50ed41235e4ddb34ed
#
_entry.id   250583fda058fd50ed41235e4ddb34ed
#
_cell.length_a   1.000
_cell.length_b   1.000
_cell.length_c   1.000
_cell.angle_alpha   90.00
_cell.angle_beta   90.00
_cell.angle_gamma   90.00
#
_symmetry.space_group_name_H-M   'P 1'
#
loop_
_entity.id
_entity.type
_entity.pdbx_description
1 polymer ?
#
loop_
_entity_poly.entity_id
_entity_poly.type
_entity_poly.pdbx_seq_one_letter_code
_entity_poly.pdbx_strand_id
1 'polypeptide(L)'
;MKLSKRLLSKTVAIAAVCATMATAAFAAPQGTFDTSEIQITGEASRSVAPNYAILTLGITSENTNINAAKSNNDRIMSDLISKLGHLGIDKKDIYTSNISINPTSDYQDGKRINTGYSVANRVTVKINNLDNVGKAVDAAVSAGANDINNLSFQNDVSQQLSDSLTTEAIQN
;
A
#
# COMPACT_ATOMS: atom_id res chain seq x y z
N MET A 1 -2.79 64.49 -15.60
CA MET A 1 -2.51 65.27 -16.83
C MET A 1 -2.93 64.31 -17.98
N LYS A 2 -4.14 64.49 -18.50
CA LYS A 2 -4.50 64.96 -19.85
C LYS A 2 -3.85 64.09 -20.94
N LEU A 3 -4.51 63.56 -21.96
CA LEU A 3 -5.72 63.76 -22.76
C LEU A 3 -5.81 62.55 -23.70
N SER A 4 -6.95 61.83 -23.88
CA SER A 4 -8.05 62.15 -24.83
C SER A 4 -7.62 62.19 -26.33
N LYS A 5 -8.26 61.35 -27.13
CA LYS A 5 -9.03 61.58 -28.37
C LYS A 5 -9.04 60.32 -29.24
N ARG A 6 -10.20 59.66 -29.45
CA ARG A 6 -11.28 59.92 -30.41
C ARG A 6 -10.76 60.06 -31.86
N LEU A 7 -11.27 59.23 -32.74
CA LEU A 7 -12.06 59.49 -33.93
C LEU A 7 -12.04 58.28 -34.87
N LEU A 8 -13.14 57.75 -35.12
CA LEU A 8 -14.14 57.91 -36.16
C LEU A 8 -13.92 57.13 -37.44
N SER A 9 -14.83 56.19 -37.61
CA SER A 9 -15.66 56.00 -38.83
C SER A 9 -14.99 55.98 -40.20
N LYS A 10 -15.12 54.86 -40.86
CA LYS A 10 -15.68 54.87 -42.23
C LYS A 10 -16.25 53.49 -42.61
N THR A 11 -17.55 53.48 -42.72
CA THR A 11 -18.35 52.49 -43.45
C THR A 11 -17.97 52.50 -44.93
N VAL A 12 -17.66 51.30 -45.43
CA VAL A 12 -17.75 51.05 -46.88
C VAL A 12 -18.59 49.78 -47.06
N ALA A 13 -19.79 49.98 -47.46
CA ALA A 13 -20.67 48.93 -47.98
C ALA A 13 -20.18 48.58 -49.38
N ILE A 14 -19.85 47.30 -49.61
CA ILE A 14 -19.76 46.76 -50.96
C ILE A 14 -20.64 45.49 -50.95
N ALA A 15 -21.76 45.64 -51.64
CA ALA A 15 -22.58 44.51 -52.03
C ALA A 15 -21.89 43.79 -53.18
N ALA A 16 -21.66 42.51 -53.07
CA ALA A 16 -21.29 41.66 -54.20
C ALA A 16 -21.87 40.26 -54.02
N VAL A 17 -22.95 40.04 -54.66
CA VAL A 17 -23.30 38.93 -55.52
C VAL A 17 -23.06 37.49 -54.97
N CYS A 18 -24.18 36.86 -54.73
CA CYS A 18 -24.37 35.42 -54.58
C CYS A 18 -23.66 34.61 -55.64
N ALA A 19 -22.75 33.76 -55.18
CA ALA A 19 -22.38 32.56 -55.91
C ALA A 19 -22.67 31.39 -54.96
N THR A 20 -23.83 30.81 -55.11
CA THR A 20 -24.21 29.52 -54.51
C THR A 20 -23.42 28.43 -55.18
N MET A 21 -22.23 28.11 -54.63
CA MET A 21 -21.60 26.81 -54.92
C MET A 21 -22.16 25.81 -53.96
N ALA A 22 -23.06 24.96 -54.48
CA ALA A 22 -23.48 23.75 -53.82
C ALA A 22 -22.27 22.81 -53.71
N THR A 23 -21.60 22.83 -52.58
CA THR A 23 -20.67 21.78 -52.20
C THR A 23 -21.50 20.54 -51.87
N ALA A 24 -21.60 19.63 -52.85
CA ALA A 24 -22.04 18.28 -52.59
C ALA A 24 -21.04 17.69 -51.57
N ALA A 25 -21.43 17.66 -50.32
CA ALA A 25 -20.73 16.91 -49.29
C ALA A 25 -20.86 15.43 -49.67
N PHE A 26 -19.82 14.88 -50.25
CA PHE A 26 -19.65 13.44 -50.30
C PHE A 26 -19.50 12.98 -48.83
N ALA A 27 -20.60 12.57 -48.24
CA ALA A 27 -20.57 11.79 -47.03
C ALA A 27 -19.91 10.47 -47.40
N ALA A 28 -18.61 10.38 -47.16
CA ALA A 28 -17.94 9.08 -47.12
C ALA A 28 -18.67 8.21 -46.10
N PRO A 29 -19.08 6.99 -46.46
CA PRO A 29 -19.62 6.08 -45.46
C PRO A 29 -18.55 5.88 -44.37
N GLN A 30 -18.78 6.42 -43.18
CA GLN A 30 -18.02 6.04 -42.01
C GLN A 30 -18.43 4.60 -41.74
N GLY A 31 -17.68 3.66 -42.31
CA GLY A 31 -17.76 2.28 -41.86
C GLY A 31 -17.35 2.24 -40.41
N THR A 32 -18.32 2.13 -39.52
CA THR A 32 -18.09 1.65 -38.19
C THR A 32 -17.55 0.25 -38.34
N PHE A 33 -16.21 0.11 -38.25
CA PHE A 33 -15.62 -1.20 -38.05
C PHE A 33 -16.09 -1.62 -36.67
N ASP A 34 -17.17 -2.39 -36.63
CA ASP A 34 -17.62 -3.11 -35.44
C ASP A 34 -16.53 -4.17 -35.20
N THR A 35 -15.51 -3.78 -34.45
CA THR A 35 -14.49 -4.69 -33.97
C THR A 35 -15.18 -5.59 -32.98
N SER A 36 -15.67 -6.72 -33.43
CA SER A 36 -16.16 -7.79 -32.57
C SER A 36 -14.99 -8.24 -31.72
N GLU A 37 -14.95 -7.76 -30.49
CA GLU A 37 -13.98 -8.18 -29.47
C GLU A 37 -14.46 -9.49 -28.88
N ILE A 38 -13.67 -10.54 -29.02
CA ILE A 38 -13.90 -11.83 -28.35
C ILE A 38 -13.06 -11.83 -27.09
N GLN A 39 -13.71 -11.72 -25.95
CA GLN A 39 -13.05 -11.85 -24.64
C GLN A 39 -13.11 -13.33 -24.21
N ILE A 40 -11.94 -13.94 -24.06
CA ILE A 40 -11.80 -15.31 -23.58
C ILE A 40 -11.11 -15.26 -22.23
N THR A 41 -11.66 -15.97 -21.25
CA THR A 41 -11.06 -16.13 -19.91
C THR A 41 -10.64 -17.59 -19.75
N GLY A 42 -9.35 -17.81 -19.55
CA GLY A 42 -8.79 -19.11 -19.18
C GLY A 42 -8.37 -19.09 -17.71
N GLU A 43 -8.55 -20.21 -17.00
CA GLU A 43 -8.13 -20.37 -15.61
C GLU A 43 -7.20 -21.56 -15.47
N ALA A 44 -6.11 -21.37 -14.69
CA ALA A 44 -5.24 -22.44 -14.25
C ALA A 44 -4.83 -22.20 -12.79
N SER A 45 -4.82 -23.25 -11.99
CA SER A 45 -4.46 -23.16 -10.57
C SER A 45 -3.58 -24.35 -10.14
N ARG A 46 -2.62 -24.07 -9.27
CA ARG A 46 -1.75 -25.10 -8.69
C ARG A 46 -1.51 -24.82 -7.22
N SER A 47 -1.65 -25.83 -6.38
CA SER A 47 -1.30 -25.74 -4.96
C SER A 47 0.22 -25.86 -4.81
N VAL A 48 0.83 -24.93 -4.06
CA VAL A 48 2.28 -24.88 -3.81
C VAL A 48 2.50 -24.85 -2.30
N ALA A 49 3.44 -25.66 -1.80
CA ALA A 49 3.81 -25.62 -0.39
C ALA A 49 4.47 -24.28 -0.04
N PRO A 50 4.20 -23.66 1.12
CA PRO A 50 4.85 -22.44 1.55
C PRO A 50 6.37 -22.69 1.75
N ASN A 51 7.17 -21.66 1.45
CA ASN A 51 8.62 -21.69 1.64
C ASN A 51 9.14 -20.60 2.58
N TYR A 52 8.27 -19.67 3.00
CA TYR A 52 8.58 -18.70 4.04
C TYR A 52 7.31 -18.33 4.83
N ALA A 53 7.51 -17.67 5.97
CA ALA A 53 6.42 -17.11 6.75
C ALA A 53 6.64 -15.61 6.99
N ILE A 54 5.55 -14.87 7.06
CA ILE A 54 5.53 -13.47 7.49
C ILE A 54 4.88 -13.43 8.87
N LEU A 55 5.62 -12.92 9.85
CA LEU A 55 5.17 -12.75 11.22
C LEU A 55 5.17 -11.27 11.59
N THR A 56 4.04 -10.75 12.05
CA THR A 56 3.93 -9.37 12.54
C THR A 56 3.88 -9.37 14.05
N LEU A 57 4.83 -8.67 14.64
CA LEU A 57 5.04 -8.54 16.09
C LEU A 57 4.92 -7.09 16.52
N GLY A 58 4.30 -6.83 17.65
CA GLY A 58 4.14 -5.50 18.22
C GLY A 58 4.55 -5.47 19.69
N ILE A 59 4.98 -4.29 20.10
CA ILE A 59 5.29 -3.94 21.48
C ILE A 59 4.53 -2.68 21.81
N THR A 60 3.67 -2.75 22.82
CA THR A 60 3.01 -1.58 23.38
C THR A 60 3.52 -1.38 24.81
N SER A 61 4.01 -0.18 25.10
CA SER A 61 4.50 0.23 26.43
C SER A 61 3.76 1.46 26.88
N GLU A 62 3.29 1.47 28.12
CA GLU A 62 2.54 2.58 28.71
C GLU A 62 3.29 3.14 29.91
N ASN A 63 3.27 4.46 30.06
CA ASN A 63 3.82 5.17 31.21
C ASN A 63 3.21 6.57 31.32
N THR A 64 3.17 7.12 32.52
CA THR A 64 2.77 8.52 32.76
C THR A 64 3.74 9.51 32.10
N ASN A 65 5.01 9.10 31.93
CA ASN A 65 6.05 9.87 31.24
C ASN A 65 6.32 9.28 29.85
N ILE A 66 6.17 10.10 28.80
CA ILE A 66 6.36 9.72 27.41
C ILE A 66 7.77 9.16 27.11
N ASN A 67 8.81 9.76 27.73
CA ASN A 67 10.19 9.32 27.51
C ASN A 67 10.43 7.95 28.15
N ALA A 68 9.83 7.69 29.30
CA ALA A 68 9.90 6.39 29.97
C ALA A 68 9.17 5.31 29.15
N ALA A 69 7.98 5.61 28.65
CA ALA A 69 7.23 4.69 27.77
C ALA A 69 8.04 4.35 26.51
N LYS A 70 8.61 5.38 25.85
CA LYS A 70 9.44 5.20 24.65
C LYS A 70 10.70 4.38 24.93
N SER A 71 11.43 4.75 25.99
CA SER A 71 12.70 4.07 26.34
C SER A 71 12.50 2.59 26.66
N ASN A 72 11.39 2.24 27.35
CA ASN A 72 11.03 0.85 27.59
C ASN A 72 10.69 0.11 26.30
N ASN A 73 9.92 0.75 25.41
CA ASN A 73 9.57 0.18 24.10
C ASN A 73 10.82 -0.11 23.26
N ASP A 74 11.74 0.87 23.17
CA ASP A 74 13.00 0.74 22.42
C ASP A 74 13.88 -0.40 22.96
N ARG A 75 13.95 -0.55 24.30
CA ARG A 75 14.71 -1.62 24.95
C ARG A 75 14.15 -3.00 24.58
N ILE A 76 12.84 -3.18 24.68
CA ILE A 76 12.17 -4.45 24.34
C ILE A 76 12.35 -4.75 22.84
N MET A 77 12.21 -3.75 21.98
CA MET A 77 12.41 -3.91 20.54
C MET A 77 13.84 -4.33 20.19
N SER A 78 14.84 -3.75 20.87
CA SER A 78 16.24 -4.10 20.67
C SER A 78 16.53 -5.54 21.10
N ASP A 79 15.97 -5.99 22.24
CA ASP A 79 16.09 -7.36 22.71
C ASP A 79 15.41 -8.35 21.76
N LEU A 80 14.22 -8.01 21.26
CA LEU A 80 13.50 -8.79 20.26
C LEU A 80 14.35 -8.99 18.98
N ILE A 81 14.85 -7.90 18.40
CA ILE A 81 15.68 -7.97 17.17
C ILE A 81 16.94 -8.82 17.42
N SER A 82 17.56 -8.68 18.58
CA SER A 82 18.75 -9.49 18.94
C SER A 82 18.41 -10.98 19.02
N LYS A 83 17.32 -11.34 19.68
CA LYS A 83 16.87 -12.74 19.81
C LYS A 83 16.50 -13.35 18.45
N LEU A 84 15.83 -12.59 17.59
CA LEU A 84 15.52 -13.02 16.21
C LEU A 84 16.80 -13.26 15.40
N GLY A 85 17.81 -12.38 15.57
CA GLY A 85 19.12 -12.55 14.95
C GLY A 85 19.83 -13.85 15.37
N HIS A 86 19.72 -14.25 16.65
CA HIS A 86 20.27 -15.52 17.13
C HIS A 86 19.58 -16.76 16.53
N LEU A 87 18.35 -16.62 16.04
CA LEU A 87 17.64 -17.67 15.31
C LEU A 87 17.97 -17.71 13.81
N GLY A 88 18.94 -16.87 13.37
CA GLY A 88 19.36 -16.79 11.97
C GLY A 88 18.43 -15.97 11.08
N ILE A 89 17.62 -15.10 11.67
CA ILE A 89 16.79 -14.17 10.91
C ILE A 89 17.62 -12.90 10.65
N ASP A 90 17.89 -12.63 9.39
CA ASP A 90 18.69 -11.48 8.97
C ASP A 90 17.96 -10.15 9.25
N LYS A 91 18.73 -9.10 9.57
CA LYS A 91 18.16 -7.75 9.75
C LYS A 91 17.42 -7.22 8.52
N LYS A 92 17.82 -7.63 7.33
CA LYS A 92 17.12 -7.27 6.07
C LYS A 92 15.71 -7.86 5.97
N ASP A 93 15.44 -8.94 6.71
CA ASP A 93 14.16 -9.62 6.77
C ASP A 93 13.28 -9.09 7.92
N ILE A 94 13.75 -8.09 8.67
CA ILE A 94 13.04 -7.43 9.76
C ILE A 94 12.85 -5.95 9.41
N TYR A 95 11.61 -5.50 9.28
CA TYR A 95 11.31 -4.10 8.99
C TYR A 95 10.21 -3.55 9.89
N THR A 96 10.38 -2.30 10.33
CA THR A 96 9.38 -1.60 11.12
C THR A 96 8.21 -1.22 10.23
N SER A 97 7.02 -1.68 10.60
CA SER A 97 5.80 -1.42 9.83
C SER A 97 4.98 -0.26 10.40
N ASN A 98 5.10 0.04 11.69
CA ASN A 98 4.41 1.14 12.33
C ASN A 98 5.08 1.55 13.65
N ILE A 99 5.08 2.87 13.92
CA ILE A 99 5.39 3.44 15.24
C ILE A 99 4.32 4.49 15.54
N SER A 100 3.69 4.40 16.71
CA SER A 100 2.71 5.39 17.17
C SER A 100 2.91 5.73 18.65
N ILE A 101 2.65 6.98 18.99
CA ILE A 101 2.67 7.50 20.36
C ILE A 101 1.37 8.25 20.59
N ASN A 102 0.58 7.79 21.54
CA ASN A 102 -0.73 8.35 21.83
C ASN A 102 -0.87 8.66 23.32
N PRO A 103 -1.55 9.76 23.69
CA PRO A 103 -1.94 9.99 25.06
C PRO A 103 -3.01 8.98 25.48
N THR A 104 -2.88 8.41 26.67
CA THR A 104 -3.91 7.59 27.30
C THR A 104 -4.76 8.44 28.22
N SER A 105 -6.05 8.13 28.33
CA SER A 105 -6.97 8.88 29.17
C SER A 105 -8.07 7.97 29.70
N ASP A 106 -8.52 8.26 30.91
CA ASP A 106 -9.64 7.61 31.55
C ASP A 106 -10.76 8.63 31.84
N TYR A 107 -11.98 8.16 32.10
CA TYR A 107 -13.12 8.98 32.46
C TYR A 107 -13.40 8.80 33.96
N GLN A 108 -13.27 9.90 34.72
CA GLN A 108 -13.62 9.95 36.11
C GLN A 108 -14.66 11.07 36.30
N ASP A 109 -15.77 10.76 36.92
CA ASP A 109 -16.88 11.69 37.17
C ASP A 109 -17.33 12.46 35.91
N GLY A 110 -17.35 11.77 34.73
CA GLY A 110 -17.75 12.36 33.45
C GLY A 110 -16.69 13.28 32.81
N LYS A 111 -15.50 13.41 33.40
CA LYS A 111 -14.38 14.19 32.86
C LYS A 111 -13.27 13.27 32.35
N ARG A 112 -12.74 13.64 31.20
CA ARG A 112 -11.60 12.96 30.60
C ARG A 112 -10.30 13.40 31.32
N ILE A 113 -9.59 12.45 31.92
CA ILE A 113 -8.34 12.69 32.64
C ILE A 113 -7.23 11.98 31.86
N ASN A 114 -6.14 12.70 31.55
CA ASN A 114 -4.96 12.09 30.94
C ASN A 114 -4.27 11.19 31.99
N THR A 115 -4.07 9.91 31.66
CA THR A 115 -3.44 8.91 32.51
C THR A 115 -2.00 8.60 32.13
N GLY A 116 -1.54 9.09 30.95
CA GLY A 116 -0.18 8.87 30.49
C GLY A 116 -0.07 8.81 28.98
N TYR A 117 0.85 7.97 28.51
CA TYR A 117 1.16 7.78 27.10
C TYR A 117 1.34 6.30 26.79
N SER A 118 0.84 5.89 25.65
CA SER A 118 1.05 4.57 25.06
C SER A 118 1.96 4.71 23.83
N VAL A 119 3.04 3.96 23.79
CA VAL A 119 3.97 3.85 22.66
C VAL A 119 3.84 2.46 22.07
N ALA A 120 3.38 2.38 20.83
CA ALA A 120 3.29 1.14 20.11
C ALA A 120 4.30 1.12 18.95
N ASN A 121 5.04 0.03 18.84
CA ASN A 121 6.00 -0.21 17.76
C ASN A 121 5.74 -1.61 17.20
N ARG A 122 5.63 -1.72 15.87
CA ARG A 122 5.33 -2.97 15.18
C ARG A 122 6.37 -3.26 14.14
N VAL A 123 6.82 -4.51 14.10
CA VAL A 123 7.75 -5.02 13.09
C VAL A 123 7.14 -6.19 12.35
N THR A 124 7.50 -6.31 11.10
CA THR A 124 7.18 -7.47 10.27
C THR A 124 8.48 -8.21 9.99
N VAL A 125 8.43 -9.52 10.13
CA VAL A 125 9.56 -10.43 10.07
C VAL A 125 9.30 -11.47 9.00
N LYS A 126 10.17 -11.56 8.00
CA LYS A 126 10.19 -12.66 7.03
C LYS A 126 11.04 -13.80 7.58
N ILE A 127 10.45 -14.98 7.70
CA ILE A 127 11.12 -16.18 8.25
C ILE A 127 11.25 -17.20 7.12
N ASN A 128 12.46 -17.33 6.58
CA ASN A 128 12.76 -18.21 5.45
C ASN A 128 12.87 -19.69 5.87
N ASN A 129 13.21 -19.97 7.13
CA ASN A 129 13.20 -21.33 7.66
C ASN A 129 11.94 -21.53 8.52
N LEU A 130 10.98 -22.29 7.99
CA LEU A 130 9.68 -22.50 8.65
C LEU A 130 9.79 -23.21 10.00
N ASP A 131 10.85 -24.01 10.24
CA ASP A 131 11.10 -24.67 11.53
C ASP A 131 11.38 -23.67 12.67
N ASN A 132 11.78 -22.46 12.31
CA ASN A 132 12.07 -21.40 13.27
C ASN A 132 10.86 -20.52 13.60
N VAL A 133 9.70 -20.73 12.98
CA VAL A 133 8.50 -19.89 13.21
C VAL A 133 8.07 -19.95 14.67
N GLY A 134 7.93 -21.14 15.23
CA GLY A 134 7.56 -21.30 16.64
C GLY A 134 8.58 -20.65 17.59
N LYS A 135 9.88 -20.89 17.34
CA LYS A 135 10.98 -20.29 18.13
C LYS A 135 11.00 -18.77 18.03
N ALA A 136 10.63 -18.20 16.87
CA ALA A 136 10.56 -16.75 16.69
C ALA A 136 9.41 -16.14 17.52
N VAL A 137 8.27 -16.82 17.59
CA VAL A 137 7.16 -16.42 18.47
C VAL A 137 7.58 -16.50 19.94
N ASP A 138 8.20 -17.59 20.37
CA ASP A 138 8.68 -17.75 21.76
C ASP A 138 9.73 -16.70 22.11
N ALA A 139 10.65 -16.40 21.20
CA ALA A 139 11.65 -15.34 21.36
C ALA A 139 10.99 -13.97 21.52
N ALA A 140 9.94 -13.69 20.72
CA ALA A 140 9.20 -12.45 20.78
C ALA A 140 8.49 -12.27 22.14
N VAL A 141 7.77 -13.29 22.60
CA VAL A 141 7.11 -13.28 23.91
C VAL A 141 8.13 -13.11 25.02
N SER A 142 9.24 -13.84 24.98
CA SER A 142 10.31 -13.75 25.99
C SER A 142 11.06 -12.41 26.00
N ALA A 143 11.04 -11.66 24.89
CA ALA A 143 11.55 -10.30 24.82
C ALA A 143 10.58 -9.27 25.41
N GLY A 144 9.29 -9.62 25.50
CA GLY A 144 8.23 -8.74 26.00
C GLY A 144 7.31 -8.20 24.90
N ALA A 145 7.30 -8.80 23.72
CA ALA A 145 6.27 -8.52 22.72
C ALA A 145 4.91 -8.92 23.27
N ASN A 146 3.95 -8.02 23.14
CA ASN A 146 2.59 -8.18 23.70
C ASN A 146 1.48 -8.04 22.66
N ASP A 147 1.88 -7.90 21.38
CA ASP A 147 0.98 -7.82 20.24
C ASP A 147 1.51 -8.72 19.12
N ILE A 148 0.91 -9.90 18.93
CA ILE A 148 1.25 -10.87 17.88
C ILE A 148 0.04 -10.98 16.97
N ASN A 149 0.08 -10.25 15.85
CA ASN A 149 -1.13 -10.02 15.08
C ASN A 149 -1.32 -10.90 13.88
N ASN A 150 -0.27 -11.28 13.19
CA ASN A 150 -0.42 -12.01 11.93
C ASN A 150 0.74 -12.98 11.72
N LEU A 151 0.40 -14.23 11.49
CA LEU A 151 1.31 -15.23 10.97
C LEU A 151 0.70 -15.76 9.67
N SER A 152 1.40 -15.54 8.57
CA SER A 152 0.98 -15.97 7.24
C SER A 152 2.08 -16.79 6.59
N PHE A 153 1.74 -17.96 6.08
CA PHE A 153 2.65 -18.83 5.32
C PHE A 153 2.49 -18.52 3.84
N GLN A 154 3.59 -18.27 3.16
CA GLN A 154 3.62 -17.82 1.78
C GLN A 154 4.65 -18.61 0.96
N ASN A 155 4.54 -18.48 -0.37
CA ASN A 155 5.49 -19.04 -1.31
C ASN A 155 5.94 -17.97 -2.29
N ASP A 156 7.23 -17.88 -2.55
CA ASP A 156 7.77 -17.11 -3.67
C ASP A 156 7.56 -17.93 -4.95
N VAL A 157 6.48 -17.64 -5.67
CA VAL A 157 6.18 -18.29 -6.95
C VAL A 157 7.28 -17.92 -7.94
N SER A 158 8.00 -18.93 -8.45
CA SER A 158 9.01 -18.70 -9.47
C SER A 158 8.36 -18.20 -10.77
N GLN A 159 9.08 -17.36 -11.53
CA GLN A 159 8.61 -16.88 -12.84
C GLN A 159 8.23 -18.05 -13.76
N GLN A 160 9.02 -19.14 -13.72
CA GLN A 160 8.76 -20.36 -14.49
C GLN A 160 7.39 -20.99 -14.17
N LEU A 161 7.00 -21.03 -12.89
CA LEU A 161 5.68 -21.55 -12.50
C LEU A 161 4.57 -20.62 -12.97
N SER A 162 4.74 -19.31 -12.84
CA SER A 162 3.79 -18.31 -13.36
C SER A 162 3.60 -18.45 -14.87
N ASP A 163 4.69 -18.58 -15.63
CA ASP A 163 4.67 -18.74 -17.07
C ASP A 163 3.99 -20.05 -17.49
N SER A 164 4.24 -21.15 -16.75
CA SER A 164 3.58 -22.43 -17.02
C SER A 164 2.08 -22.38 -16.77
N LEU A 165 1.63 -21.73 -15.70
CA LEU A 165 0.21 -21.55 -15.40
C LEU A 165 -0.48 -20.64 -16.41
N THR A 166 0.20 -19.58 -16.88
CA THR A 166 -0.31 -18.72 -17.93
C THR A 166 -0.52 -19.50 -19.23
N THR A 167 0.46 -20.33 -19.60
CA THR A 167 0.36 -21.20 -20.79
C THR A 167 -0.80 -22.19 -20.65
N GLU A 168 -0.95 -22.82 -19.50
CA GLU A 168 -2.04 -23.76 -19.20
C GLU A 168 -3.43 -23.09 -19.27
N ALA A 169 -3.53 -21.86 -18.72
CA ALA A 169 -4.77 -21.08 -18.77
C ALA A 169 -5.17 -20.65 -20.19
N ILE A 170 -4.21 -20.45 -21.10
CA ILE A 170 -4.48 -20.13 -22.51
C ILE A 170 -4.97 -21.37 -23.29
N GLN A 171 -4.57 -22.58 -22.85
CA GLN A 171 -4.90 -23.84 -23.52
C GLN A 171 -6.26 -24.41 -23.09
N ASN A 172 -6.82 -23.97 -21.96
CA ASN A 172 -8.10 -24.35 -21.40
C ASN A 172 -9.22 -23.40 -21.81
#